data_1435427201a53b79b400451c0d881170
#
_entry.id   1435427201a53b79b400451c0d881170
#
_cell.length_a   1.000
_cell.length_b   1.000
_cell.length_c   1.000
_cell.angle_alpha   90.00
_cell.angle_beta   90.00
_cell.angle_gamma   90.00
#
_symmetry.space_group_name_H-M   'P 1'
#
loop_
_entity.id
_entity.type
_entity.pdbx_description
1 polymer ?
#
loop_
_entity_poly.entity_id
_entity_poly.type
_entity_poly.pdbx_seq_one_letter_code
_entity_poly.pdbx_strand_id
1 'polypeptide(L)'
;MNNHTHFLKLLDFTPAEIQQFLDTAADLKAKKKAGISHRYLEGKNVALIFEKTSTRTRCAFEVAAQDLGMGSTYLGPTGSQIGVKESIADTARVLGRMYDGIEYRGFEQERVEELANYAGVPVFNGLTNEFHPTQILADFLTIQEHFGRLKGVKLVYLGDARYNMGNSLMVGCAKMGMHFTACAPKAYWPEAGLIETCEAIAGETGAVLEFSEDPMTAVQEASVLYTDVWVSMGEPAEVWQERITALGPYQVTKALMDAAGPQCRFMHCLPAYHDHKTTVGREMGEKFGRDAMEVTDEVFESEQSIVFDEAENRMHTIKAVLYELMK
;
A
#
# COMPACT_ATOMS: atom_id res chain seq x y z
N MET A 1 -25.04 1.69 4.79
CA MET A 1 -24.43 2.93 5.31
C MET A 1 -23.14 2.51 5.98
N ASN A 2 -22.04 3.09 5.56
CA ASN A 2 -20.72 2.81 6.13
C ASN A 2 -20.72 3.29 7.59
N ASN A 3 -20.50 2.41 8.56
CA ASN A 3 -20.50 2.78 9.98
C ASN A 3 -19.13 3.33 10.43
N HIS A 4 -18.14 3.33 9.52
CA HIS A 4 -16.78 3.77 9.82
C HIS A 4 -16.60 5.24 9.49
N THR A 5 -16.01 5.97 10.42
CA THR A 5 -15.67 7.39 10.25
C THR A 5 -14.26 7.56 9.68
N HIS A 6 -13.36 6.59 9.91
CA HIS A 6 -11.94 6.70 9.56
C HIS A 6 -11.51 5.55 8.63
N PHE A 7 -10.40 5.74 7.90
CA PHE A 7 -9.77 4.73 7.05
C PHE A 7 -8.35 4.45 7.54
N LEU A 8 -8.21 3.58 8.55
CA LEU A 8 -6.92 3.35 9.23
C LEU A 8 -6.24 2.05 8.82
N LYS A 9 -7.00 0.98 8.63
CA LYS A 9 -6.53 -0.35 8.22
C LYS A 9 -7.68 -1.14 7.62
N LEU A 10 -7.42 -2.08 6.69
CA LEU A 10 -8.48 -2.91 6.07
C LEU A 10 -9.12 -3.91 7.03
N LEU A 11 -8.50 -4.18 8.17
CA LEU A 11 -9.11 -4.98 9.25
C LEU A 11 -10.44 -4.39 9.73
N ASP A 12 -10.57 -3.06 9.70
CA ASP A 12 -11.74 -2.34 10.18
C ASP A 12 -12.95 -2.49 9.25
N PHE A 13 -12.77 -2.97 8.01
CA PHE A 13 -13.81 -3.02 6.98
C PHE A 13 -14.24 -4.45 6.66
N THR A 14 -15.52 -4.60 6.31
CA THR A 14 -16.04 -5.85 5.76
C THR A 14 -15.62 -6.04 4.30
N PRO A 15 -15.64 -7.28 3.78
CA PRO A 15 -15.40 -7.52 2.35
C PRO A 15 -16.30 -6.70 1.42
N ALA A 16 -17.55 -6.50 1.79
CA ALA A 16 -18.51 -5.71 1.00
C ALA A 16 -18.17 -4.23 0.98
N GLU A 17 -17.69 -3.66 2.09
CA GLU A 17 -17.24 -2.27 2.14
C GLU A 17 -15.95 -2.06 1.34
N ILE A 18 -15.01 -3.02 1.38
CA ILE A 18 -13.81 -2.98 0.54
C ILE A 18 -14.20 -3.03 -0.94
N GLN A 19 -15.13 -3.92 -1.33
CA GLN A 19 -15.63 -3.98 -2.70
C GLN A 19 -16.32 -2.67 -3.12
N GLN A 20 -17.08 -2.02 -2.24
CA GLN A 20 -17.70 -0.72 -2.51
C GLN A 20 -16.64 0.36 -2.81
N PHE A 21 -15.52 0.41 -2.08
CA PHE A 21 -14.41 1.33 -2.42
C PHE A 21 -13.86 1.05 -3.82
N LEU A 22 -13.68 -0.21 -4.18
CA LEU A 22 -13.17 -0.60 -5.50
C LEU A 22 -14.15 -0.24 -6.63
N ASP A 23 -15.44 -0.50 -6.44
CA ASP A 23 -16.48 -0.16 -7.43
C ASP A 23 -16.59 1.36 -7.62
N THR A 24 -16.56 2.12 -6.52
CA THR A 24 -16.53 3.58 -6.57
C THR A 24 -15.27 4.09 -7.26
N ALA A 25 -14.10 3.48 -6.99
CA ALA A 25 -12.85 3.85 -7.66
C ALA A 25 -12.89 3.61 -9.17
N ALA A 26 -13.43 2.47 -9.59
CA ALA A 26 -13.61 2.14 -11.01
C ALA A 26 -14.54 3.13 -11.71
N ASP A 27 -15.68 3.50 -11.10
CA ASP A 27 -16.61 4.51 -11.63
C ASP A 27 -15.94 5.89 -11.77
N LEU A 28 -15.25 6.34 -10.70
CA LEU A 28 -14.55 7.63 -10.71
C LEU A 28 -13.36 7.65 -11.69
N LYS A 29 -12.67 6.53 -11.86
CA LYS A 29 -11.63 6.35 -12.89
C LYS A 29 -12.22 6.49 -14.29
N ALA A 30 -13.33 5.80 -14.55
CA ALA A 30 -14.03 5.89 -15.85
C ALA A 30 -14.51 7.31 -16.14
N LYS A 31 -15.10 8.01 -15.17
CA LYS A 31 -15.52 9.42 -15.30
C LYS A 31 -14.35 10.34 -15.62
N LYS A 32 -13.21 10.19 -14.91
CA LYS A 32 -12.01 10.99 -15.18
C LYS A 32 -11.49 10.75 -16.61
N LYS A 33 -11.39 9.50 -17.04
CA LYS A 33 -10.94 9.15 -18.40
C LYS A 33 -11.89 9.69 -19.48
N ALA A 34 -13.18 9.76 -19.20
CA ALA A 34 -14.21 10.33 -20.10
C ALA A 34 -14.34 11.86 -20.03
N GLY A 35 -13.57 12.54 -19.19
CA GLY A 35 -13.68 14.00 -18.99
C GLY A 35 -14.96 14.44 -18.28
N ILE A 36 -15.67 13.51 -17.62
CA ILE A 36 -16.91 13.80 -16.88
C ILE A 36 -16.56 14.39 -15.51
N SER A 37 -17.06 15.58 -15.23
CA SER A 37 -16.89 16.24 -13.93
C SER A 37 -17.51 15.42 -12.80
N HIS A 38 -16.75 15.28 -11.69
CA HIS A 38 -17.18 14.55 -10.51
C HIS A 38 -16.76 15.27 -9.20
N ARG A 39 -17.01 16.59 -9.14
CA ARG A 39 -16.69 17.48 -8.00
C ARG A 39 -17.69 17.31 -6.85
N TYR A 40 -17.80 16.08 -6.34
CA TYR A 40 -18.84 15.69 -5.37
C TYR A 40 -18.61 16.19 -3.94
N LEU A 41 -17.40 16.67 -3.62
CA LEU A 41 -17.02 17.20 -2.31
C LEU A 41 -16.60 18.69 -2.42
N GLU A 42 -17.27 19.42 -3.31
CA GLU A 42 -16.95 20.83 -3.52
C GLU A 42 -17.04 21.66 -2.24
N GLY A 43 -15.99 22.45 -1.98
CA GLY A 43 -15.89 23.31 -0.81
C GLY A 43 -15.32 22.65 0.44
N LYS A 44 -15.16 21.31 0.46
CA LYS A 44 -14.46 20.61 1.56
C LYS A 44 -12.95 20.74 1.44
N ASN A 45 -12.26 20.56 2.56
CA ASN A 45 -10.80 20.70 2.66
C ASN A 45 -10.19 19.52 3.41
N VAL A 46 -9.02 19.05 2.97
CA VAL A 46 -8.26 17.98 3.63
C VAL A 46 -6.86 18.45 4.00
N ALA A 47 -6.44 18.19 5.25
CA ALA A 47 -5.05 18.34 5.69
C ALA A 47 -4.26 17.08 5.35
N LEU A 48 -3.05 17.22 4.79
CA LEU A 48 -2.16 16.13 4.41
C LEU A 48 -0.91 16.20 5.29
N ILE A 49 -0.85 15.37 6.34
CA ILE A 49 0.23 15.34 7.32
C ILE A 49 1.26 14.29 6.92
N PHE A 50 2.50 14.71 6.70
CA PHE A 50 3.60 13.84 6.29
C PHE A 50 4.76 13.95 7.27
N GLU A 51 4.98 12.92 8.09
CA GLU A 51 6.24 12.74 8.85
C GLU A 51 7.30 12.02 8.00
N LYS A 52 6.88 11.18 7.06
CA LYS A 52 7.71 10.56 6.01
C LYS A 52 7.38 11.17 4.65
N THR A 53 8.38 11.65 3.92
CA THR A 53 8.20 12.19 2.57
C THR A 53 7.63 11.14 1.60
N SER A 54 6.85 11.58 0.63
CA SER A 54 6.35 10.72 -0.44
C SER A 54 5.86 11.55 -1.62
N THR A 55 6.39 11.27 -2.80
CA THR A 55 5.89 11.88 -4.05
C THR A 55 4.53 11.31 -4.42
N ARG A 56 4.40 9.99 -4.49
CA ARG A 56 3.18 9.30 -4.97
C ARG A 56 1.97 9.53 -4.07
N THR A 57 2.09 9.30 -2.76
CA THR A 57 0.97 9.48 -1.83
C THR A 57 0.50 10.94 -1.82
N ARG A 58 1.46 11.89 -1.78
CA ARG A 58 1.13 13.33 -1.84
C ARG A 58 0.37 13.67 -3.12
N CYS A 59 0.94 13.36 -4.30
CA CYS A 59 0.29 13.65 -5.58
C CYS A 59 -1.07 12.96 -5.70
N ALA A 60 -1.19 11.71 -5.24
CA ALA A 60 -2.45 10.98 -5.32
C ALA A 60 -3.56 11.64 -4.48
N PHE A 61 -3.26 12.06 -3.24
CA PHE A 61 -4.24 12.78 -2.40
C PHE A 61 -4.55 14.18 -2.94
N GLU A 62 -3.54 14.96 -3.36
CA GLU A 62 -3.76 16.30 -3.91
C GLU A 62 -4.63 16.25 -5.17
N VAL A 63 -4.33 15.36 -6.12
CA VAL A 63 -5.11 15.23 -7.36
C VAL A 63 -6.51 14.64 -7.07
N ALA A 64 -6.62 13.66 -6.17
CA ALA A 64 -7.92 13.11 -5.77
C ALA A 64 -8.82 14.19 -5.15
N ALA A 65 -8.27 15.01 -4.26
CA ALA A 65 -8.99 16.13 -3.65
C ALA A 65 -9.44 17.16 -4.71
N GLN A 66 -8.55 17.56 -5.62
CA GLN A 66 -8.85 18.50 -6.70
C GLN A 66 -9.97 17.99 -7.63
N ASP A 67 -9.90 16.70 -8.03
CA ASP A 67 -10.92 16.09 -8.87
C ASP A 67 -12.31 16.08 -8.19
N LEU A 68 -12.34 15.89 -6.87
CA LEU A 68 -13.57 15.93 -6.07
C LEU A 68 -14.05 17.37 -5.74
N GLY A 69 -13.29 18.40 -6.11
CA GLY A 69 -13.62 19.81 -5.83
C GLY A 69 -13.17 20.28 -4.45
N MET A 70 -12.31 19.53 -3.79
CA MET A 70 -11.78 19.85 -2.46
C MET A 70 -10.52 20.73 -2.54
N GLY A 71 -10.26 21.49 -1.47
CA GLY A 71 -8.96 22.05 -1.18
C GLY A 71 -8.07 21.06 -0.42
N SER A 72 -6.76 21.18 -0.58
CA SER A 72 -5.79 20.39 0.20
C SER A 72 -4.65 21.26 0.73
N THR A 73 -4.14 20.93 1.93
CA THR A 73 -2.98 21.61 2.52
C THR A 73 -1.95 20.56 2.92
N TYR A 74 -0.77 20.68 2.34
CA TYR A 74 0.36 19.79 2.65
C TYR A 74 1.14 20.30 3.86
N LEU A 75 1.25 19.46 4.88
CA LEU A 75 2.02 19.67 6.10
C LEU A 75 3.17 18.66 6.13
N GLY A 76 4.32 19.07 5.59
CA GLY A 76 5.51 18.22 5.46
C GLY A 76 6.29 18.07 6.76
N PRO A 77 7.37 17.26 6.76
CA PRO A 77 8.21 16.99 7.93
C PRO A 77 8.91 18.25 8.46
N THR A 78 9.09 19.24 7.60
CA THR A 78 9.66 20.55 7.97
C THR A 78 8.56 21.61 8.00
N GLY A 79 8.48 22.38 9.11
CA GLY A 79 7.49 23.44 9.25
C GLY A 79 6.23 23.05 10.02
N SER A 80 6.04 21.79 10.37
CA SER A 80 5.03 21.32 11.32
C SER A 80 5.61 21.26 12.75
N GLN A 81 4.75 21.49 13.74
CA GLN A 81 5.10 21.38 15.17
C GLN A 81 4.56 20.09 15.80
N ILE A 82 3.96 19.22 15.00
CA ILE A 82 3.32 17.96 15.41
C ILE A 82 4.36 17.06 16.09
N GLY A 83 4.07 16.62 17.32
CA GLY A 83 4.96 15.76 18.10
C GLY A 83 6.25 16.43 18.61
N VAL A 84 6.46 17.73 18.35
CA VAL A 84 7.64 18.50 18.79
C VAL A 84 7.27 19.53 19.83
N LYS A 85 6.36 20.46 19.54
CA LYS A 85 5.86 21.48 20.46
C LYS A 85 4.36 21.33 20.74
N GLU A 86 3.67 20.53 19.98
CA GLU A 86 2.25 20.28 20.09
C GLU A 86 2.00 18.77 20.10
N SER A 87 1.12 18.31 20.99
CA SER A 87 0.74 16.90 21.05
C SER A 87 -0.07 16.50 19.81
N ILE A 88 -0.06 15.20 19.47
CA ILE A 88 -0.88 14.65 18.38
C ILE A 88 -2.36 14.95 18.63
N ALA A 89 -2.82 14.76 19.88
CA ALA A 89 -4.20 15.02 20.27
C ALA A 89 -4.60 16.51 20.10
N ASP A 90 -3.72 17.46 20.44
CA ASP A 90 -4.02 18.89 20.28
C ASP A 90 -4.00 19.30 18.81
N THR A 91 -3.02 18.83 18.05
CA THR A 91 -2.98 19.00 16.60
C THR A 91 -4.25 18.45 15.94
N ALA A 92 -4.71 17.26 16.33
CA ALA A 92 -5.94 16.65 15.83
C ALA A 92 -7.16 17.54 16.08
N ARG A 93 -7.30 18.05 17.32
CA ARG A 93 -8.41 18.96 17.68
C ARG A 93 -8.39 20.27 16.92
N VAL A 94 -7.21 20.83 16.68
CA VAL A 94 -7.06 22.09 15.90
C VAL A 94 -7.40 21.85 14.45
N LEU A 95 -6.78 20.85 13.82
CA LEU A 95 -7.01 20.56 12.39
C LEU A 95 -8.43 20.10 12.11
N GLY A 96 -9.03 19.29 12.99
CA GLY A 96 -10.41 18.85 12.87
C GLY A 96 -11.46 19.97 12.97
N ARG A 97 -11.07 21.20 13.40
CA ARG A 97 -11.91 22.39 13.37
C ARG A 97 -11.70 23.27 12.14
N MET A 98 -10.64 23.01 11.37
CA MET A 98 -10.27 23.77 10.18
C MET A 98 -10.54 22.99 8.90
N TYR A 99 -10.42 21.66 8.94
CA TYR A 99 -10.52 20.76 7.81
C TYR A 99 -11.69 19.78 7.97
N ASP A 100 -12.19 19.28 6.86
CA ASP A 100 -13.25 18.27 6.81
C ASP A 100 -12.71 16.83 6.86
N GLY A 101 -11.39 16.67 6.71
CA GLY A 101 -10.69 15.40 6.80
C GLY A 101 -9.19 15.58 6.99
N ILE A 102 -8.50 14.56 7.50
CA ILE A 102 -7.06 14.57 7.76
C ILE A 102 -6.44 13.29 7.21
N GLU A 103 -5.47 13.42 6.32
CA GLU A 103 -4.57 12.32 5.96
C GLU A 103 -3.32 12.36 6.83
N TYR A 104 -2.83 11.18 7.20
CA TYR A 104 -1.58 11.01 7.93
C TYR A 104 -0.70 9.95 7.27
N ARG A 105 0.56 10.31 7.04
CA ARG A 105 1.62 9.41 6.62
C ARG A 105 2.83 9.55 7.55
N GLY A 106 3.13 8.49 8.30
CA GLY A 106 4.17 8.56 9.32
C GLY A 106 4.75 7.22 9.73
N PHE A 107 4.94 7.06 11.02
CA PHE A 107 5.65 5.92 11.60
C PHE A 107 4.66 4.94 12.25
N GLU A 108 4.36 5.09 13.54
CA GLU A 108 3.59 4.16 14.33
C GLU A 108 2.08 4.26 14.03
N GLN A 109 1.40 3.12 14.03
CA GLN A 109 -0.06 3.02 13.83
C GLN A 109 -0.82 3.76 14.95
N GLU A 110 -0.31 3.72 16.17
CA GLU A 110 -0.91 4.40 17.32
C GLU A 110 -1.07 5.91 17.10
N ARG A 111 -0.17 6.53 16.33
CA ARG A 111 -0.26 7.98 16.04
C ARG A 111 -1.46 8.32 15.17
N VAL A 112 -1.71 7.54 14.13
CA VAL A 112 -2.88 7.77 13.27
C VAL A 112 -4.17 7.43 13.99
N GLU A 113 -4.15 6.43 14.88
CA GLU A 113 -5.28 6.07 15.74
C GLU A 113 -5.55 7.17 16.78
N GLU A 114 -4.51 7.77 17.36
CA GLU A 114 -4.66 8.94 18.25
C GLU A 114 -5.23 10.15 17.50
N LEU A 115 -4.74 10.46 16.30
CA LEU A 115 -5.34 11.48 15.44
C LEU A 115 -6.86 11.22 15.21
N ALA A 116 -7.22 9.99 14.88
CA ALA A 116 -8.60 9.61 14.64
C ALA A 116 -9.49 9.79 15.89
N ASN A 117 -8.97 9.47 17.06
CA ASN A 117 -9.69 9.59 18.33
C ASN A 117 -10.02 11.05 18.71
N TYR A 118 -9.22 12.02 18.27
CA TYR A 118 -9.37 13.43 18.69
C TYR A 118 -9.74 14.40 17.58
N ALA A 119 -9.68 14.01 16.31
CA ALA A 119 -9.92 14.91 15.18
C ALA A 119 -11.37 15.37 15.04
N GLY A 120 -12.35 14.48 15.35
CA GLY A 120 -13.77 14.76 15.13
C GLY A 120 -14.19 14.82 13.64
N VAL A 121 -13.26 14.53 12.74
CA VAL A 121 -13.45 14.41 11.28
C VAL A 121 -12.80 13.15 10.77
N PRO A 122 -13.13 12.66 9.56
CA PRO A 122 -12.47 11.48 8.98
C PRO A 122 -10.95 11.59 8.94
N VAL A 123 -10.27 10.52 9.36
CA VAL A 123 -8.81 10.37 9.29
C VAL A 123 -8.46 9.23 8.34
N PHE A 124 -7.47 9.46 7.48
CA PHE A 124 -7.04 8.54 6.42
C PHE A 124 -5.58 8.15 6.62
N ASN A 125 -5.31 6.86 6.75
CA ASN A 125 -3.95 6.34 6.83
C ASN A 125 -3.30 6.28 5.44
N GLY A 126 -2.41 7.21 5.15
CA GLY A 126 -1.60 7.22 3.94
C GLY A 126 -0.45 6.22 3.95
N LEU A 127 0.08 5.89 5.14
CA LEU A 127 1.02 4.81 5.47
C LEU A 127 1.46 4.93 6.93
N THR A 128 1.55 3.80 7.61
CA THR A 128 2.31 3.62 8.86
C THR A 128 3.34 2.49 8.69
N ASN A 129 4.09 2.17 9.75
CA ASN A 129 5.00 1.02 9.74
C ASN A 129 4.22 -0.30 9.64
N GLU A 130 3.01 -0.35 10.20
CA GLU A 130 2.19 -1.55 10.34
C GLU A 130 1.23 -1.74 9.16
N PHE A 131 0.66 -0.64 8.59
CA PHE A 131 -0.34 -0.74 7.55
C PHE A 131 -0.23 0.34 6.46
N HIS A 132 -0.60 -0.05 5.22
CA HIS A 132 -0.71 0.84 4.07
C HIS A 132 -2.02 0.58 3.28
N PRO A 133 -3.20 0.83 3.89
CA PRO A 133 -4.48 0.40 3.32
C PRO A 133 -4.80 1.04 1.96
N THR A 134 -4.34 2.27 1.71
CA THR A 134 -4.56 2.95 0.42
C THR A 134 -3.79 2.29 -0.73
N GLN A 135 -2.65 1.63 -0.45
CA GLN A 135 -1.92 0.86 -1.45
C GLN A 135 -2.71 -0.38 -1.83
N ILE A 136 -3.20 -1.13 -0.84
CA ILE A 136 -3.89 -2.40 -1.10
C ILE A 136 -5.16 -2.22 -1.93
N LEU A 137 -5.90 -1.12 -1.74
CA LEU A 137 -7.03 -0.82 -2.62
C LEU A 137 -6.58 -0.61 -4.08
N ALA A 138 -5.45 0.06 -4.29
CA ALA A 138 -4.90 0.26 -5.64
C ALA A 138 -4.44 -1.06 -6.26
N ASP A 139 -3.77 -1.91 -5.46
CA ASP A 139 -3.34 -3.24 -5.88
C ASP A 139 -4.56 -4.07 -6.32
N PHE A 140 -5.62 -4.06 -5.51
CA PHE A 140 -6.84 -4.82 -5.80
C PHE A 140 -7.60 -4.29 -7.01
N LEU A 141 -7.70 -2.98 -7.18
CA LEU A 141 -8.29 -2.42 -8.39
C LEU A 141 -7.50 -2.84 -9.63
N THR A 142 -6.16 -2.80 -9.55
CA THR A 142 -5.28 -3.24 -10.64
C THR A 142 -5.44 -4.72 -10.94
N ILE A 143 -5.49 -5.58 -9.91
CA ILE A 143 -5.74 -7.01 -10.07
C ILE A 143 -7.12 -7.26 -10.71
N GLN A 144 -8.16 -6.54 -10.28
CA GLN A 144 -9.50 -6.66 -10.91
C GLN A 144 -9.49 -6.23 -12.38
N GLU A 145 -8.75 -5.18 -12.74
CA GLU A 145 -8.63 -4.71 -14.13
C GLU A 145 -7.94 -5.75 -15.02
N HIS A 146 -6.93 -6.47 -14.52
CA HIS A 146 -6.16 -7.45 -15.28
C HIS A 146 -6.75 -8.87 -15.26
N PHE A 147 -7.39 -9.28 -14.16
CA PHE A 147 -7.88 -10.64 -13.98
C PHE A 147 -9.41 -10.77 -13.89
N GLY A 148 -10.14 -9.64 -13.85
CA GLY A 148 -11.60 -9.61 -13.78
C GLY A 148 -12.18 -10.03 -12.42
N ARG A 149 -11.36 -10.36 -11.45
CA ARG A 149 -11.76 -10.84 -10.11
C ARG A 149 -10.65 -10.66 -9.08
N LEU A 150 -11.01 -10.78 -7.80
CA LEU A 150 -10.07 -10.94 -6.68
C LEU A 150 -10.10 -12.37 -6.13
N LYS A 151 -11.30 -12.88 -5.85
CA LYS A 151 -11.47 -14.20 -5.22
C LYS A 151 -10.71 -15.29 -5.97
N GLY A 152 -9.86 -16.03 -5.23
CA GLY A 152 -9.05 -17.12 -5.75
C GLY A 152 -7.84 -16.70 -6.59
N VAL A 153 -7.55 -15.40 -6.75
CA VAL A 153 -6.29 -14.93 -7.33
C VAL A 153 -5.16 -15.22 -6.35
N LYS A 154 -4.09 -15.88 -6.81
CA LYS A 154 -2.89 -16.17 -6.01
C LYS A 154 -1.90 -15.02 -6.13
N LEU A 155 -1.60 -14.37 -5.02
CA LEU A 155 -0.59 -13.34 -4.87
C LEU A 155 0.53 -13.86 -3.98
N VAL A 156 1.76 -13.84 -4.50
CA VAL A 156 2.96 -14.23 -3.76
C VAL A 156 3.77 -12.96 -3.46
N TYR A 157 3.93 -12.65 -2.19
CA TYR A 157 4.78 -11.56 -1.72
C TYR A 157 6.17 -12.08 -1.40
N LEU A 158 7.18 -11.61 -2.13
CA LEU A 158 8.59 -11.98 -1.96
C LEU A 158 9.36 -10.86 -1.26
N GLY A 159 9.81 -11.09 -0.03
CA GLY A 159 10.55 -10.09 0.74
C GLY A 159 10.15 -10.02 2.21
N ASP A 160 10.42 -8.90 2.86
CA ASP A 160 10.13 -8.70 4.28
C ASP A 160 8.64 -8.43 4.51
N ALA A 161 7.91 -9.45 4.95
CA ALA A 161 6.48 -9.38 5.17
C ALA A 161 6.07 -8.90 6.59
N ARG A 162 7.03 -8.51 7.45
CA ARG A 162 6.75 -8.07 8.83
C ARG A 162 6.14 -6.68 8.95
N TYR A 163 6.22 -5.88 7.89
CA TYR A 163 5.85 -4.46 7.87
C TYR A 163 4.59 -4.21 7.04
N ASN A 164 4.32 -2.93 6.78
CA ASN A 164 3.05 -2.46 6.24
C ASN A 164 2.58 -3.17 4.97
N MET A 165 3.46 -3.46 4.00
CA MET A 165 3.04 -4.13 2.76
C MET A 165 2.65 -5.58 2.98
N GLY A 166 3.52 -6.37 3.64
CA GLY A 166 3.22 -7.77 3.94
C GLY A 166 1.95 -7.91 4.79
N ASN A 167 1.85 -7.12 5.86
CA ASN A 167 0.69 -7.10 6.75
C ASN A 167 -0.59 -6.73 5.99
N SER A 168 -0.56 -5.63 5.23
CA SER A 168 -1.76 -5.11 4.56
C SER A 168 -2.21 -6.02 3.41
N LEU A 169 -1.27 -6.60 2.65
CA LEU A 169 -1.59 -7.57 1.60
C LEU A 169 -2.22 -8.83 2.19
N MET A 170 -1.65 -9.38 3.29
CA MET A 170 -2.21 -10.54 3.97
C MET A 170 -3.64 -10.27 4.46
N VAL A 171 -3.86 -9.14 5.14
CA VAL A 171 -5.19 -8.72 5.61
C VAL A 171 -6.16 -8.57 4.44
N GLY A 172 -5.77 -7.83 3.41
CA GLY A 172 -6.61 -7.60 2.24
C GLY A 172 -6.98 -8.90 1.53
N CYS A 173 -6.00 -9.78 1.29
CA CYS A 173 -6.23 -11.08 0.67
C CYS A 173 -7.16 -11.96 1.50
N ALA A 174 -6.97 -11.99 2.84
CA ALA A 174 -7.87 -12.70 3.75
C ALA A 174 -9.31 -12.18 3.64
N LYS A 175 -9.51 -10.85 3.61
CA LYS A 175 -10.83 -10.23 3.45
C LYS A 175 -11.49 -10.54 2.12
N MET A 176 -10.72 -10.53 1.02
CA MET A 176 -11.28 -10.65 -0.35
C MET A 176 -11.29 -12.07 -0.90
N GLY A 177 -11.00 -13.09 -0.08
CA GLY A 177 -11.02 -14.49 -0.51
C GLY A 177 -9.93 -14.85 -1.52
N MET A 178 -8.79 -14.11 -1.48
CA MET A 178 -7.64 -14.36 -2.33
C MET A 178 -6.73 -15.44 -1.73
N HIS A 179 -5.78 -15.93 -2.50
CA HIS A 179 -4.72 -16.78 -2.01
C HIS A 179 -3.46 -15.91 -1.82
N PHE A 180 -2.99 -15.77 -0.58
CA PHE A 180 -1.78 -15.02 -0.23
C PHE A 180 -0.68 -15.96 0.22
N THR A 181 0.53 -15.78 -0.34
CA THR A 181 1.73 -16.50 0.11
C THR A 181 2.80 -15.48 0.50
N ALA A 182 3.23 -15.48 1.77
CA ALA A 182 4.44 -14.76 2.18
C ALA A 182 5.66 -15.65 1.95
N CYS A 183 6.50 -15.25 1.00
CA CYS A 183 7.71 -15.98 0.62
C CYS A 183 8.97 -15.25 1.08
N ALA A 184 9.53 -15.71 2.20
CA ALA A 184 10.72 -15.16 2.86
C ALA A 184 11.23 -16.14 3.91
N PRO A 185 12.46 -15.97 4.46
CA PRO A 185 12.86 -16.69 5.66
C PRO A 185 11.84 -16.47 6.78
N LYS A 186 11.58 -17.51 7.57
CA LYS A 186 10.55 -17.49 8.63
C LYS A 186 10.63 -16.26 9.56
N ALA A 187 11.84 -15.76 9.84
CA ALA A 187 12.05 -14.56 10.67
C ALA A 187 11.50 -13.26 10.03
N TYR A 188 11.10 -13.30 8.76
CA TYR A 188 10.57 -12.18 7.98
C TYR A 188 9.07 -12.33 7.66
N TRP A 189 8.39 -13.30 8.25
CA TRP A 189 6.92 -13.45 8.14
C TRP A 189 6.19 -12.45 9.06
N PRO A 190 4.92 -12.15 8.81
CA PRO A 190 4.11 -11.32 9.70
C PRO A 190 4.07 -11.88 11.13
N GLU A 191 3.71 -11.04 12.10
CA GLU A 191 3.57 -11.47 13.48
C GLU A 191 2.46 -12.50 13.66
N ALA A 192 2.68 -13.46 14.57
CA ALA A 192 1.77 -14.58 14.82
C ALA A 192 0.33 -14.12 15.14
N GLY A 193 0.15 -13.07 15.94
CA GLY A 193 -1.18 -12.57 16.29
C GLY A 193 -1.95 -12.01 15.10
N LEU A 194 -1.25 -11.38 14.14
CA LEU A 194 -1.88 -10.92 12.90
C LEU A 194 -2.21 -12.10 11.98
N ILE A 195 -1.33 -13.11 11.91
CA ILE A 195 -1.58 -14.34 11.14
C ILE A 195 -2.85 -15.03 11.67
N GLU A 196 -2.96 -15.26 12.98
CA GLU A 196 -4.14 -15.88 13.60
C GLU A 196 -5.43 -15.10 13.28
N THR A 197 -5.37 -13.78 13.34
CA THR A 197 -6.50 -12.92 12.98
C THR A 197 -6.89 -13.10 11.51
N CYS A 198 -5.92 -13.12 10.61
CA CYS A 198 -6.17 -13.30 9.17
C CYS A 198 -6.64 -14.72 8.83
N GLU A 199 -6.15 -15.76 9.52
CA GLU A 199 -6.62 -17.15 9.36
C GLU A 199 -8.09 -17.29 9.76
N ALA A 200 -8.52 -16.63 10.85
CA ALA A 200 -9.93 -16.60 11.24
C ALA A 200 -10.81 -15.95 10.14
N ILE A 201 -10.37 -14.81 9.58
CA ILE A 201 -11.07 -14.15 8.47
C ILE A 201 -11.08 -15.05 7.22
N ALA A 202 -9.96 -15.70 6.91
CA ALA A 202 -9.81 -16.60 5.76
C ALA A 202 -10.80 -17.78 5.85
N GLY A 203 -11.03 -18.31 7.06
CA GLY A 203 -12.04 -19.34 7.32
C GLY A 203 -13.47 -18.92 6.93
N GLU A 204 -13.79 -17.62 7.00
CA GLU A 204 -15.11 -17.10 6.64
C GLU A 204 -15.21 -16.76 5.12
N THR A 205 -14.12 -16.25 4.53
CA THR A 205 -14.10 -15.74 3.13
C THR A 205 -13.72 -16.81 2.11
N GLY A 206 -13.08 -17.89 2.58
CA GLY A 206 -12.49 -18.92 1.72
C GLY A 206 -11.13 -18.51 1.15
N ALA A 207 -10.46 -17.52 1.75
CA ALA A 207 -9.07 -17.18 1.43
C ALA A 207 -8.11 -18.31 1.83
N VAL A 208 -6.94 -18.33 1.21
CA VAL A 208 -5.84 -19.25 1.56
C VAL A 208 -4.64 -18.43 1.96
N LEU A 209 -4.05 -18.72 3.12
CA LEU A 209 -2.83 -18.06 3.60
C LEU A 209 -1.71 -19.11 3.71
N GLU A 210 -0.60 -18.84 3.04
CA GLU A 210 0.57 -19.72 3.01
C GLU A 210 1.85 -18.96 3.37
N PHE A 211 2.81 -19.72 3.90
CA PHE A 211 4.13 -19.21 4.26
C PHE A 211 5.18 -20.16 3.73
N SER A 212 6.13 -19.64 2.95
CA SER A 212 7.15 -20.48 2.29
C SER A 212 8.53 -19.85 2.40
N GLU A 213 9.54 -20.68 2.57
CA GLU A 213 10.95 -20.29 2.47
C GLU A 213 11.56 -20.67 1.11
N ASP A 214 10.81 -21.38 0.24
CA ASP A 214 11.25 -21.77 -1.11
C ASP A 214 10.52 -20.93 -2.18
N PRO A 215 11.20 -19.94 -2.80
CA PRO A 215 10.60 -19.10 -3.81
C PRO A 215 10.16 -19.85 -5.07
N MET A 216 10.90 -20.89 -5.50
CA MET A 216 10.55 -21.64 -6.71
C MET A 216 9.25 -22.44 -6.55
N THR A 217 9.00 -22.97 -5.36
CA THR A 217 7.74 -23.64 -5.04
C THR A 217 6.60 -22.63 -4.81
N ALA A 218 6.88 -21.55 -4.10
CA ALA A 218 5.87 -20.55 -3.75
C ALA A 218 5.22 -19.92 -4.99
N VAL A 219 6.01 -19.61 -6.04
CA VAL A 219 5.53 -18.91 -7.24
C VAL A 219 4.73 -19.79 -8.20
N GLN A 220 4.67 -21.11 -7.99
CA GLN A 220 3.90 -22.00 -8.88
C GLN A 220 2.43 -21.57 -8.91
N GLU A 221 1.86 -21.45 -10.13
CA GLU A 221 0.48 -21.02 -10.37
C GLU A 221 0.14 -19.62 -9.81
N ALA A 222 1.13 -18.78 -9.50
CA ALA A 222 0.89 -17.42 -9.05
C ALA A 222 0.30 -16.56 -10.18
N SER A 223 -0.74 -15.81 -9.84
CA SER A 223 -1.28 -14.76 -10.72
C SER A 223 -0.47 -13.47 -10.61
N VAL A 224 0.04 -13.18 -9.40
CA VAL A 224 0.79 -11.96 -9.09
C VAL A 224 2.03 -12.31 -8.27
N LEU A 225 3.21 -11.83 -8.71
CA LEU A 225 4.39 -11.71 -7.88
C LEU A 225 4.52 -10.25 -7.43
N TYR A 226 4.59 -10.06 -6.12
CA TYR A 226 4.68 -8.75 -5.49
C TYR A 226 5.96 -8.64 -4.66
N THR A 227 6.63 -7.51 -4.69
CA THR A 227 7.74 -7.22 -3.78
C THR A 227 7.76 -5.75 -3.38
N ASP A 228 8.56 -5.43 -2.38
CA ASP A 228 8.86 -4.07 -1.92
C ASP A 228 10.36 -3.96 -1.63
N VAL A 229 10.85 -2.74 -1.49
CA VAL A 229 12.25 -2.48 -1.13
C VAL A 229 12.64 -3.25 0.14
N TRP A 230 13.84 -3.85 0.13
CA TRP A 230 14.32 -4.62 1.28
C TRP A 230 14.65 -3.78 2.50
N VAL A 231 14.93 -2.50 2.30
CA VAL A 231 15.21 -1.54 3.36
C VAL A 231 14.31 -0.34 3.19
N SER A 232 13.43 -0.13 4.16
CA SER A 232 12.43 0.93 4.13
C SER A 232 13.04 2.30 4.42
N MET A 233 12.35 3.34 3.99
CA MET A 233 12.73 4.71 4.25
C MET A 233 12.79 5.00 5.76
N GLY A 234 13.96 5.45 6.24
CA GLY A 234 14.21 5.77 7.64
C GLY A 234 14.87 4.65 8.43
N GLU A 235 15.10 3.45 7.84
CA GLU A 235 15.91 2.41 8.46
C GLU A 235 17.41 2.76 8.41
N PRO A 236 18.22 2.34 9.40
CA PRO A 236 19.67 2.58 9.43
C PRO A 236 20.40 1.91 8.25
N ALA A 237 21.48 2.54 7.78
CA ALA A 237 22.26 2.00 6.66
C ALA A 237 22.91 0.64 6.95
N GLU A 238 23.08 0.31 8.22
CA GLU A 238 23.71 -0.95 8.69
C GLU A 238 22.84 -2.18 8.38
N VAL A 239 21.52 -2.02 8.28
CA VAL A 239 20.61 -3.16 8.03
C VAL A 239 20.70 -3.70 6.60
N TRP A 240 21.29 -2.92 5.66
CA TRP A 240 21.40 -3.36 4.26
C TRP A 240 22.12 -4.70 4.09
N GLN A 241 23.24 -4.89 4.78
CA GLN A 241 24.01 -6.14 4.66
C GLN A 241 23.21 -7.36 5.11
N GLU A 242 22.49 -7.22 6.23
CA GLU A 242 21.63 -8.29 6.74
C GLU A 242 20.50 -8.60 5.76
N ARG A 243 19.79 -7.55 5.29
CA ARG A 243 18.65 -7.70 4.38
C ARG A 243 19.06 -8.29 3.05
N ILE A 244 20.15 -7.81 2.44
CA ILE A 244 20.67 -8.35 1.18
C ILE A 244 21.05 -9.82 1.34
N THR A 245 21.65 -10.20 2.47
CA THR A 245 22.04 -11.60 2.72
C THR A 245 20.83 -12.48 2.88
N ALA A 246 19.83 -12.06 3.67
CA ALA A 246 18.64 -12.84 3.96
C ALA A 246 17.66 -12.89 2.78
N LEU A 247 17.45 -11.75 2.11
CA LEU A 247 16.40 -11.59 1.10
C LEU A 247 16.90 -11.73 -0.35
N GLY A 248 18.22 -11.77 -0.56
CA GLY A 248 18.80 -11.96 -1.89
C GLY A 248 18.25 -13.17 -2.67
N PRO A 249 18.00 -14.32 -2.05
CA PRO A 249 17.37 -15.48 -2.70
C PRO A 249 15.91 -15.23 -3.15
N TYR A 250 15.26 -14.19 -2.63
CA TYR A 250 13.86 -13.83 -2.89
C TYR A 250 13.73 -12.66 -3.88
N GLN A 251 14.83 -12.24 -4.53
CA GLN A 251 14.79 -11.26 -5.61
C GLN A 251 13.87 -11.75 -6.73
N VAL A 252 12.92 -10.90 -7.16
CA VAL A 252 12.06 -11.24 -8.30
C VAL A 252 12.89 -11.17 -9.59
N THR A 253 13.10 -12.33 -10.17
CA THR A 253 13.89 -12.53 -11.39
C THR A 253 13.02 -13.08 -12.51
N LYS A 254 13.54 -13.02 -13.75
CA LYS A 254 12.87 -13.67 -14.88
C LYS A 254 12.62 -15.17 -14.63
N ALA A 255 13.53 -15.87 -13.98
CA ALA A 255 13.34 -17.29 -13.66
C ALA A 255 12.12 -17.56 -12.76
N LEU A 256 11.86 -16.68 -11.77
CA LEU A 256 10.65 -16.77 -10.94
C LEU A 256 9.38 -16.42 -11.73
N MET A 257 9.44 -15.39 -12.60
CA MET A 257 8.31 -15.06 -13.49
C MET A 257 7.99 -16.20 -14.47
N ASP A 258 9.01 -16.83 -15.04
CA ASP A 258 8.84 -17.97 -15.94
C ASP A 258 8.25 -19.20 -15.21
N ALA A 259 8.66 -19.44 -13.96
CA ALA A 259 8.12 -20.49 -13.12
C ALA A 259 6.66 -20.26 -12.72
N ALA A 260 6.27 -19.00 -12.51
CA ALA A 260 4.88 -18.61 -12.27
C ALA A 260 4.01 -18.69 -13.53
N GLY A 261 4.61 -18.51 -14.70
CA GLY A 261 3.97 -18.64 -16.01
C GLY A 261 3.64 -17.33 -16.71
N PRO A 262 3.27 -17.39 -18.00
CA PRO A 262 3.14 -16.21 -18.86
C PRO A 262 1.96 -15.28 -18.50
N GLN A 263 0.98 -15.78 -17.75
CA GLN A 263 -0.16 -14.97 -17.29
C GLN A 263 0.12 -14.23 -15.98
N CYS A 264 1.23 -14.55 -15.30
CA CYS A 264 1.62 -13.89 -14.07
C CYS A 264 1.95 -12.42 -14.34
N ARG A 265 1.58 -11.54 -13.41
CA ARG A 265 1.91 -10.12 -13.44
C ARG A 265 2.86 -9.78 -12.29
N PHE A 266 3.76 -8.84 -12.54
CA PHE A 266 4.64 -8.28 -11.54
C PHE A 266 4.06 -6.97 -11.00
N MET A 267 4.03 -6.81 -9.67
CA MET A 267 3.57 -5.62 -8.97
C MET A 267 4.58 -5.16 -7.92
N HIS A 268 4.59 -3.85 -7.65
CA HIS A 268 5.49 -3.21 -6.69
C HIS A 268 4.96 -1.82 -6.32
N CYS A 269 4.83 -1.53 -5.03
CA CYS A 269 4.28 -0.25 -4.54
C CYS A 269 5.14 0.99 -4.87
N LEU A 270 6.35 0.78 -5.38
CA LEU A 270 7.35 1.82 -5.68
C LEU A 270 7.76 2.68 -4.45
N PRO A 271 9.02 3.16 -4.38
CA PRO A 271 10.08 3.06 -5.41
C PRO A 271 10.67 1.66 -5.49
N ALA A 272 11.30 1.30 -6.60
CA ALA A 272 12.02 0.04 -6.78
C ALA A 272 13.50 0.32 -7.06
N TYR A 273 14.38 -0.57 -6.55
CA TYR A 273 15.82 -0.52 -6.82
C TYR A 273 16.21 -1.60 -7.83
N HIS A 274 15.68 -1.46 -9.06
CA HIS A 274 15.89 -2.41 -10.15
C HIS A 274 17.11 -2.07 -11.03
N ASP A 275 17.70 -0.86 -10.87
CA ASP A 275 18.86 -0.39 -11.61
C ASP A 275 19.72 0.61 -10.81
N HIS A 276 20.76 1.19 -11.45
CA HIS A 276 21.67 2.18 -10.86
C HIS A 276 21.31 3.65 -11.17
N LYS A 277 20.11 3.94 -11.72
CA LYS A 277 19.73 5.31 -12.10
C LYS A 277 19.37 6.19 -10.91
N THR A 278 19.02 5.58 -9.75
CA THR A 278 18.80 6.34 -8.51
C THR A 278 20.10 6.45 -7.69
N THR A 279 20.21 7.48 -6.85
CA THR A 279 21.37 7.65 -5.95
C THR A 279 21.54 6.42 -5.05
N VAL A 280 20.45 5.99 -4.38
CA VAL A 280 20.49 4.83 -3.46
C VAL A 280 20.80 3.54 -4.23
N GLY A 281 20.12 3.29 -5.35
CA GLY A 281 20.35 2.10 -6.17
C GLY A 281 21.82 1.98 -6.60
N ARG A 282 22.43 3.08 -7.05
CA ARG A 282 23.84 3.12 -7.42
C ARG A 282 24.78 2.89 -6.23
N GLU A 283 24.61 3.66 -5.15
CA GLU A 283 25.50 3.57 -3.98
C GLU A 283 25.44 2.17 -3.35
N MET A 284 24.25 1.60 -3.22
CA MET A 284 24.08 0.28 -2.64
C MET A 284 24.51 -0.82 -3.63
N GLY A 285 24.24 -0.64 -4.92
CA GLY A 285 24.72 -1.54 -5.97
C GLY A 285 26.24 -1.64 -6.00
N GLU A 286 26.94 -0.52 -6.01
CA GLU A 286 28.41 -0.46 -5.95
C GLU A 286 28.97 -1.06 -4.66
N LYS A 287 28.35 -0.73 -3.50
CA LYS A 287 28.77 -1.22 -2.18
C LYS A 287 28.66 -2.73 -2.03
N PHE A 288 27.60 -3.32 -2.58
CA PHE A 288 27.29 -4.74 -2.40
C PHE A 288 27.50 -5.59 -3.66
N GLY A 289 28.00 -4.99 -4.76
CA GLY A 289 28.29 -5.68 -6.01
C GLY A 289 27.05 -6.30 -6.67
N ARG A 290 25.92 -5.56 -6.67
CA ARG A 290 24.63 -5.98 -7.25
C ARG A 290 24.13 -4.97 -8.25
N ASP A 291 23.59 -5.43 -9.37
CA ASP A 291 22.99 -4.57 -10.40
C ASP A 291 21.58 -4.12 -10.03
N ALA A 292 20.89 -4.91 -9.20
CA ALA A 292 19.53 -4.67 -8.72
C ALA A 292 19.31 -5.29 -7.34
N MET A 293 18.33 -4.81 -6.58
CA MET A 293 17.99 -5.30 -5.24
C MET A 293 16.80 -6.28 -5.29
N GLU A 294 15.60 -5.84 -4.97
CA GLU A 294 14.42 -6.69 -4.79
C GLU A 294 13.84 -7.23 -6.10
N VAL A 295 14.10 -6.59 -7.22
CA VAL A 295 13.64 -6.99 -8.56
C VAL A 295 14.71 -6.66 -9.60
N THR A 296 14.86 -7.52 -10.63
CA THR A 296 15.74 -7.23 -11.76
C THR A 296 15.11 -6.25 -12.74
N ASP A 297 15.96 -5.43 -13.44
CA ASP A 297 15.49 -4.49 -14.45
C ASP A 297 14.71 -5.18 -15.59
N GLU A 298 15.15 -6.39 -15.98
CA GLU A 298 14.46 -7.21 -16.98
C GLU A 298 13.01 -7.51 -16.61
N VAL A 299 12.70 -7.78 -15.34
CA VAL A 299 11.33 -8.01 -14.87
C VAL A 299 10.57 -6.70 -14.76
N PHE A 300 11.21 -5.68 -14.17
CA PHE A 300 10.59 -4.38 -13.93
C PHE A 300 10.12 -3.70 -15.23
N GLU A 301 10.90 -3.79 -16.29
CA GLU A 301 10.61 -3.21 -17.62
C GLU A 301 9.87 -4.17 -18.58
N SER A 302 9.49 -5.37 -18.11
CA SER A 302 8.80 -6.36 -18.94
C SER A 302 7.33 -6.03 -19.18
N GLU A 303 6.73 -6.65 -20.19
CA GLU A 303 5.26 -6.58 -20.45
C GLU A 303 4.41 -7.22 -19.34
N GLN A 304 5.02 -8.05 -18.47
CA GLN A 304 4.34 -8.62 -17.30
C GLN A 304 4.29 -7.66 -16.12
N SER A 305 5.07 -6.58 -16.14
CA SER A 305 5.06 -5.53 -15.12
C SER A 305 3.86 -4.60 -15.29
N ILE A 306 3.07 -4.46 -14.23
CA ILE A 306 1.90 -3.58 -14.18
C ILE A 306 2.03 -2.51 -13.08
N VAL A 307 3.25 -2.20 -12.67
CA VAL A 307 3.56 -1.29 -11.57
C VAL A 307 3.08 0.15 -11.80
N PHE A 308 2.99 0.60 -13.07
CA PHE A 308 2.51 1.94 -13.37
C PHE A 308 0.99 2.04 -13.42
N ASP A 309 0.29 0.98 -13.82
CA ASP A 309 -1.17 0.86 -13.66
C ASP A 309 -1.55 0.89 -12.17
N GLU A 310 -0.81 0.15 -11.35
CA GLU A 310 -0.91 0.12 -9.90
C GLU A 310 -0.70 1.52 -9.30
N ALA A 311 0.35 2.22 -9.72
CA ALA A 311 0.66 3.56 -9.25
C ALA A 311 -0.43 4.58 -9.65
N GLU A 312 -0.99 4.49 -10.86
CA GLU A 312 -2.14 5.31 -11.30
C GLU A 312 -3.36 5.06 -10.40
N ASN A 313 -3.64 3.80 -10.11
CA ASN A 313 -4.81 3.40 -9.34
C ASN A 313 -4.81 3.93 -7.90
N ARG A 314 -3.64 4.29 -7.34
CA ARG A 314 -3.54 4.99 -6.04
C ARG A 314 -4.41 6.24 -5.97
N MET A 315 -4.37 7.06 -7.01
CA MET A 315 -5.19 8.27 -7.07
C MET A 315 -6.69 7.95 -7.13
N HIS A 316 -7.08 6.93 -7.90
CA HIS A 316 -8.49 6.58 -8.06
C HIS A 316 -9.10 5.96 -6.80
N THR A 317 -8.35 5.10 -6.12
CA THR A 317 -8.83 4.46 -4.88
C THR A 317 -8.82 5.44 -3.70
N ILE A 318 -7.84 6.33 -3.59
CA ILE A 318 -7.83 7.42 -2.61
C ILE A 318 -9.04 8.33 -2.84
N LYS A 319 -9.35 8.67 -4.09
CA LYS A 319 -10.54 9.45 -4.44
C LYS A 319 -11.83 8.78 -3.97
N ALA A 320 -11.95 7.46 -4.16
CA ALA A 320 -13.10 6.69 -3.69
C ALA A 320 -13.21 6.71 -2.16
N VAL A 321 -12.10 6.52 -1.43
CA VAL A 321 -12.07 6.57 0.03
C VAL A 321 -12.48 7.95 0.56
N LEU A 322 -11.94 9.04 -0.01
CA LEU A 322 -12.33 10.40 0.34
C LEU A 322 -13.83 10.60 0.11
N TYR A 323 -14.33 10.22 -1.07
CA TYR A 323 -15.74 10.38 -1.39
C TYR A 323 -16.65 9.57 -0.46
N GLU A 324 -16.37 8.27 -0.24
CA GLU A 324 -17.24 7.40 0.55
C GLU A 324 -17.32 7.82 2.03
N LEU A 325 -16.25 8.36 2.59
CA LEU A 325 -16.20 8.72 4.02
C LEU A 325 -16.50 10.20 4.30
N MET A 326 -16.54 11.05 3.25
CA MET A 326 -16.77 12.49 3.42
C MET A 326 -18.06 12.99 2.73
N LYS A 327 -18.79 12.13 1.99
CA LYS A 327 -20.07 12.47 1.34
C LYS A 327 -21.18 12.79 2.32
#